data_847285763b1ae7340653e75b3881a89b
#
_entry.id   847285763b1ae7340653e75b3881a89b
#
_cell.length_a   1.000
_cell.length_b   1.000
_cell.length_c   1.000
_cell.angle_alpha   90.00
_cell.angle_beta   90.00
_cell.angle_gamma   90.00
#
_symmetry.space_group_name_H-M   'P 1'
#
loop_
_entity.id
_entity.type
_entity.pdbx_description
1 polymer ?
#
loop_
_entity_poly.entity_id
_entity_poly.type
_entity_poly.pdbx_seq_one_letter_code
_entity_poly.pdbx_strand_id
1 'polypeptide(L)'
;KLSSRKSDTLNAIFAASDRDELLDWLRHQPLLHLDEAQNWCMTHAGLPPKWSATTAQKLAQEVEAILTSVDCSQFFENMYGNKPNRWSDDLSGFDRLRVIVNSLTRMRFVDDEGTLDLTSKEGLDTTPTGFKPWFEITPRQASATRLLFGHWAALNGQANAENVFAL
;
A
#
# COMPACT_ATOMS: atom_id res chain seq x y z
N LYS A 1 14.92 11.61 -17.98
CA LYS A 1 15.22 10.20 -18.41
C LYS A 1 15.68 9.46 -17.18
N LEU A 2 14.81 8.62 -16.58
CA LEU A 2 15.22 7.67 -15.56
C LEU A 2 16.10 6.62 -16.26
N SER A 3 17.35 6.46 -15.80
CA SER A 3 18.22 5.39 -16.30
C SER A 3 17.72 4.05 -15.76
N SER A 4 17.47 3.08 -16.65
CA SER A 4 17.13 1.72 -16.22
C SER A 4 18.28 1.14 -15.38
N ARG A 5 17.97 0.52 -14.25
CA ARG A 5 18.96 -0.21 -13.45
C ARG A 5 19.24 -1.56 -14.14
N LYS A 6 20.46 -2.09 -14.00
CA LYS A 6 20.84 -3.41 -14.57
C LYS A 6 19.96 -4.59 -14.09
N SER A 7 19.28 -4.43 -12.98
CA SER A 7 18.32 -5.41 -12.41
C SER A 7 16.87 -5.19 -12.87
N ASP A 8 16.63 -4.22 -13.77
CA ASP A 8 15.29 -3.87 -14.21
C ASP A 8 14.81 -4.86 -15.27
N THR A 9 13.72 -5.57 -14.99
CA THR A 9 13.13 -6.56 -15.91
C THR A 9 12.07 -5.95 -16.84
N LEU A 10 11.84 -4.64 -16.77
CA LEU A 10 10.78 -3.94 -17.49
C LEU A 10 11.17 -3.50 -18.91
N ASN A 11 12.38 -3.82 -19.37
CA ASN A 11 12.88 -3.37 -20.66
C ASN A 11 11.98 -3.77 -21.85
N ALA A 12 11.37 -4.96 -21.79
CA ALA A 12 10.45 -5.43 -22.81
C ALA A 12 9.19 -4.56 -22.89
N ILE A 13 8.66 -4.13 -21.74
CA ILE A 13 7.49 -3.23 -21.65
C ILE A 13 7.87 -1.84 -22.18
N PHE A 14 9.02 -1.31 -21.78
CA PHE A 14 9.48 0.01 -22.25
C PHE A 14 9.80 0.06 -23.74
N ALA A 15 10.14 -1.08 -24.36
CA ALA A 15 10.38 -1.20 -25.78
C ALA A 15 9.14 -1.59 -26.60
N ALA A 16 8.02 -1.93 -25.95
CA ALA A 16 6.79 -2.33 -26.60
C ALA A 16 6.18 -1.17 -27.41
N SER A 17 5.58 -1.49 -28.55
CA SER A 17 4.93 -0.48 -29.42
C SER A 17 3.69 0.14 -28.78
N ASP A 18 3.04 -0.58 -27.89
CA ASP A 18 1.85 -0.19 -27.11
C ASP A 18 2.20 0.26 -25.68
N ARG A 19 3.48 0.58 -25.42
CA ARG A 19 3.98 0.98 -24.10
C ARG A 19 3.14 2.07 -23.46
N ASP A 20 2.78 3.09 -24.19
CA ASP A 20 2.07 4.25 -23.64
C ASP A 20 0.63 3.89 -23.25
N GLU A 21 -0.02 3.00 -24.02
CA GLU A 21 -1.32 2.43 -23.68
C GLU A 21 -1.25 1.56 -22.43
N LEU A 22 -0.25 0.68 -22.33
CA LEU A 22 -0.02 -0.17 -21.15
C LEU A 22 0.22 0.66 -19.88
N LEU A 23 1.05 1.70 -19.97
CA LEU A 23 1.32 2.58 -18.83
C LEU A 23 0.12 3.42 -18.45
N ASP A 24 -0.66 3.89 -19.43
CA ASP A 24 -1.90 4.60 -19.18
C ASP A 24 -2.95 3.69 -18.52
N TRP A 25 -3.13 2.48 -19.03
CA TRP A 25 -3.97 1.48 -18.41
C TRP A 25 -3.58 1.21 -16.94
N LEU A 26 -2.28 1.02 -16.68
CA LEU A 26 -1.77 0.69 -15.34
C LEU A 26 -2.06 1.80 -14.33
N ARG A 27 -1.86 3.07 -14.70
CA ARG A 27 -2.09 4.19 -13.79
C ARG A 27 -3.57 4.44 -13.46
N HIS A 28 -4.49 3.83 -14.21
CA HIS A 28 -5.92 3.85 -13.94
C HIS A 28 -6.40 2.67 -13.08
N GLN A 29 -5.49 1.75 -12.70
CA GLN A 29 -5.87 0.64 -11.85
C GLN A 29 -6.05 1.10 -10.39
N PRO A 30 -7.06 0.58 -9.67
CA PRO A 30 -7.31 0.97 -8.29
C PRO A 30 -6.19 0.45 -7.37
N LEU A 31 -5.83 1.25 -6.35
CA LEU A 31 -4.92 0.83 -5.28
C LEU A 31 -5.59 -0.06 -4.24
N LEU A 32 -6.90 0.02 -4.15
CA LEU A 32 -7.74 -0.76 -3.25
C LEU A 32 -9.05 -1.11 -3.95
N HIS A 33 -9.46 -2.37 -3.87
CA HIS A 33 -10.76 -2.82 -4.31
C HIS A 33 -11.63 -3.17 -3.09
N LEU A 34 -12.80 -2.54 -2.97
CA LEU A 34 -13.78 -2.81 -1.92
C LEU A 34 -15.08 -3.33 -2.55
N ASP A 35 -15.41 -4.58 -2.27
CA ASP A 35 -16.72 -5.17 -2.57
C ASP A 35 -17.58 -5.14 -1.30
N GLU A 36 -18.43 -4.13 -1.20
CA GLU A 36 -19.31 -3.94 -0.05
C GLU A 36 -20.37 -5.04 0.04
N ALA A 37 -20.85 -5.55 -1.10
CA ALA A 37 -21.91 -6.56 -1.14
C ALA A 37 -21.42 -7.90 -0.56
N GLN A 38 -20.18 -8.26 -0.85
CA GLN A 38 -19.56 -9.48 -0.35
C GLN A 38 -18.67 -9.25 0.87
N ASN A 39 -18.52 -8.00 1.33
CA ASN A 39 -17.69 -7.59 2.45
C ASN A 39 -16.21 -8.03 2.29
N TRP A 40 -15.63 -7.81 1.10
CA TRP A 40 -14.24 -8.04 0.79
C TRP A 40 -13.52 -6.72 0.49
N CYS A 41 -12.31 -6.59 1.02
CA CYS A 41 -11.39 -5.54 0.66
C CYS A 41 -10.05 -6.14 0.26
N MET A 42 -9.54 -5.76 -0.92
CA MET A 42 -8.27 -6.22 -1.45
C MET A 42 -7.30 -5.05 -1.61
N THR A 43 -6.08 -5.21 -1.09
CA THR A 43 -5.00 -4.24 -1.23
C THR A 43 -3.68 -4.96 -1.48
N HIS A 44 -2.64 -4.22 -1.92
CA HIS A 44 -1.34 -4.85 -2.12
C HIS A 44 -0.67 -5.24 -0.79
N ALA A 45 -0.62 -4.36 0.24
CA ALA A 45 0.12 -4.62 1.48
C ALA A 45 -0.75 -4.75 2.75
N GLY A 46 -2.01 -4.34 2.71
CA GLY A 46 -2.94 -4.39 3.84
C GLY A 46 -3.56 -3.04 4.17
N LEU A 47 -4.24 -2.98 5.32
CA LEU A 47 -4.87 -1.75 5.83
C LEU A 47 -4.27 -1.36 7.19
N PRO A 48 -3.89 -0.08 7.40
CA PRO A 48 -3.55 0.41 8.72
C PRO A 48 -4.65 0.11 9.74
N PRO A 49 -4.32 -0.31 10.98
CA PRO A 49 -5.32 -0.72 11.98
C PRO A 49 -6.36 0.36 12.29
N LYS A 50 -5.99 1.64 12.14
CA LYS A 50 -6.86 2.80 12.40
C LYS A 50 -7.79 3.16 11.23
N TRP A 51 -7.71 2.47 10.09
CA TRP A 51 -8.56 2.74 8.94
C TRP A 51 -9.67 1.71 8.80
N SER A 52 -10.91 2.17 8.63
CA SER A 52 -11.97 1.32 8.10
C SER A 52 -11.73 1.05 6.61
N ALA A 53 -12.36 0.01 6.06
CA ALA A 53 -12.27 -0.27 4.62
C ALA A 53 -12.76 0.91 3.76
N THR A 54 -13.86 1.55 4.18
CA THR A 54 -14.41 2.73 3.50
C THR A 54 -13.48 3.95 3.59
N THR A 55 -12.83 4.16 4.76
CA THR A 55 -11.82 5.22 4.90
C THR A 55 -10.64 4.97 3.98
N ALA A 56 -10.12 3.73 3.98
CA ALA A 56 -9.00 3.34 3.13
C ALA A 56 -9.31 3.52 1.64
N GLN A 57 -10.54 3.20 1.20
CA GLN A 57 -10.99 3.40 -0.17
C GLN A 57 -10.97 4.89 -0.56
N LYS A 58 -11.49 5.77 0.30
CA LYS A 58 -11.45 7.22 0.04
C LYS A 58 -10.02 7.74 -0.06
N LEU A 59 -9.14 7.28 0.80
CA LEU A 59 -7.73 7.67 0.78
C LEU A 59 -7.01 7.11 -0.46
N ALA A 60 -7.30 5.88 -0.88
CA ALA A 60 -6.79 5.32 -2.13
C ALA A 60 -7.20 6.18 -3.33
N GLN A 61 -8.45 6.64 -3.39
CA GLN A 61 -8.97 7.51 -4.44
C GLN A 61 -8.24 8.86 -4.52
N GLU A 62 -7.72 9.41 -3.40
CA GLU A 62 -6.87 10.61 -3.45
C GLU A 62 -5.58 10.38 -4.26
N VAL A 63 -4.96 9.20 -4.10
CA VAL A 63 -3.77 8.83 -4.87
C VAL A 63 -4.12 8.48 -6.31
N GLU A 64 -5.19 7.77 -6.54
CA GLU A 64 -5.68 7.43 -7.88
C GLU A 64 -5.99 8.69 -8.70
N ALA A 65 -6.57 9.70 -8.07
CA ALA A 65 -6.83 10.99 -8.71
C ALA A 65 -5.55 11.70 -9.17
N ILE A 66 -4.49 11.72 -8.36
CA ILE A 66 -3.22 12.34 -8.76
C ILE A 66 -2.50 11.50 -9.83
N LEU A 67 -2.57 10.17 -9.77
CA LEU A 67 -1.98 9.27 -10.77
C LEU A 67 -2.56 9.50 -12.17
N THR A 68 -3.85 9.81 -12.26
CA THR A 68 -4.54 10.05 -13.54
C THR A 68 -4.55 11.53 -13.96
N SER A 69 -4.03 12.43 -13.12
CA SER A 69 -3.95 13.86 -13.40
C SER A 69 -2.71 14.28 -14.20
N VAL A 70 -2.66 15.55 -14.59
CA VAL A 70 -1.48 16.17 -15.21
C VAL A 70 -0.30 16.28 -14.24
N ASP A 71 -0.53 16.24 -12.93
CA ASP A 71 0.47 16.37 -11.88
C ASP A 71 1.11 15.03 -11.49
N CYS A 72 0.79 13.95 -12.20
CA CYS A 72 1.32 12.60 -11.97
C CYS A 72 2.85 12.57 -11.90
N SER A 73 3.53 13.32 -12.75
CA SER A 73 5.01 13.40 -12.75
C SER A 73 5.55 14.00 -11.45
N GLN A 74 4.93 15.06 -10.94
CA GLN A 74 5.30 15.67 -9.67
C GLN A 74 5.05 14.72 -8.50
N PHE A 75 3.98 13.95 -8.55
CA PHE A 75 3.71 12.91 -7.56
C PHE A 75 4.82 11.87 -7.54
N PHE A 76 5.25 11.33 -8.68
CA PHE A 76 6.34 10.35 -8.75
C PHE A 76 7.68 10.88 -8.23
N GLU A 77 7.97 12.18 -8.40
CA GLU A 77 9.17 12.82 -7.85
C GLU A 77 9.13 12.91 -6.31
N ASN A 78 7.94 12.95 -5.71
CA ASN A 78 7.72 13.18 -4.29
C ASN A 78 7.21 11.96 -3.50
N MET A 79 6.72 10.90 -4.17
CA MET A 79 6.09 9.76 -3.49
C MET A 79 7.08 8.90 -2.70
N TYR A 80 8.35 8.86 -3.11
CA TYR A 80 9.35 8.02 -2.46
C TYR A 80 9.82 8.63 -1.14
N GLY A 81 10.04 7.76 -0.17
CA GLY A 81 10.55 8.13 1.15
C GLY A 81 9.85 7.38 2.27
N ASN A 82 10.50 7.36 3.44
CA ASN A 82 10.02 6.67 4.63
C ASN A 82 9.41 7.63 5.66
N LYS A 83 9.32 8.92 5.34
CA LYS A 83 8.74 9.95 6.21
C LYS A 83 7.80 10.86 5.42
N PRO A 84 6.68 11.31 6.06
CA PRO A 84 6.16 10.81 7.33
C PRO A 84 5.80 9.31 7.23
N ASN A 85 5.81 8.62 8.36
CA ASN A 85 5.50 7.19 8.44
C ASN A 85 4.37 6.87 9.44
N ARG A 86 3.59 7.88 9.79
CA ARG A 86 2.40 7.75 10.64
C ARG A 86 1.29 8.59 10.06
N TRP A 87 0.10 8.03 10.02
CA TRP A 87 -1.10 8.75 9.59
C TRP A 87 -1.50 9.83 10.62
N SER A 88 -1.85 10.99 10.11
CA SER A 88 -2.58 12.04 10.82
C SER A 88 -3.56 12.69 9.84
N ASP A 89 -4.73 13.07 10.30
CA ASP A 89 -5.71 13.79 9.48
C ASP A 89 -5.23 15.19 9.07
N ASP A 90 -4.25 15.75 9.79
CA ASP A 90 -3.61 17.03 9.47
C ASP A 90 -2.61 16.96 8.30
N LEU A 91 -2.26 15.75 7.85
CA LEU A 91 -1.36 15.59 6.70
C LEU A 91 -2.00 16.16 5.44
N SER A 92 -1.19 16.85 4.64
CA SER A 92 -1.61 17.46 3.38
C SER A 92 -0.56 17.28 2.29
N GLY A 93 -0.93 17.57 1.04
CA GLY A 93 -0.01 17.54 -0.10
C GLY A 93 0.67 16.18 -0.29
N PHE A 94 1.92 16.18 -0.74
CA PHE A 94 2.67 14.96 -1.03
C PHE A 94 2.98 14.11 0.19
N ASP A 95 3.08 14.69 1.38
CA ASP A 95 3.30 13.93 2.61
C ASP A 95 2.08 13.05 2.94
N ARG A 96 0.87 13.58 2.76
CA ARG A 96 -0.38 12.80 2.90
C ARG A 96 -0.43 11.66 1.89
N LEU A 97 -0.21 11.95 0.61
CA LEU A 97 -0.23 10.94 -0.46
C LEU A 97 0.86 9.86 -0.24
N ARG A 98 2.04 10.26 0.22
CA ARG A 98 3.14 9.32 0.52
C ARG A 98 2.78 8.34 1.64
N VAL A 99 2.15 8.80 2.72
CA VAL A 99 1.70 7.91 3.80
C VAL A 99 0.64 6.95 3.30
N ILE A 100 -0.31 7.41 2.49
CA ILE A 100 -1.35 6.55 1.90
C ILE A 100 -0.70 5.46 1.04
N VAL A 101 0.17 5.82 0.10
CA VAL A 101 0.87 4.85 -0.75
C VAL A 101 1.69 3.87 0.08
N ASN A 102 2.50 4.37 1.03
CA ASN A 102 3.33 3.50 1.87
C ASN A 102 2.48 2.51 2.69
N SER A 103 1.33 2.95 3.19
CA SER A 103 0.39 2.10 3.92
C SER A 103 -0.18 0.98 3.03
N LEU A 104 -0.68 1.33 1.86
CA LEU A 104 -1.37 0.38 0.98
C LEU A 104 -0.42 -0.53 0.20
N THR A 105 0.87 -0.12 0.00
CA THR A 105 1.79 -0.83 -0.89
C THR A 105 3.07 -1.36 -0.24
N ARG A 106 3.43 -0.92 0.99
CA ARG A 106 4.71 -1.25 1.62
C ARG A 106 4.62 -1.72 3.07
N MET A 107 3.47 -1.53 3.72
CA MET A 107 3.30 -1.83 5.14
C MET A 107 3.51 -3.31 5.43
N ARG A 108 4.24 -3.58 6.51
CA ARG A 108 4.38 -4.90 7.16
C ARG A 108 4.18 -4.78 8.66
N PHE A 109 5.04 -4.02 9.31
CA PHE A 109 5.04 -3.84 10.75
C PHE A 109 4.57 -2.44 11.12
N VAL A 110 3.80 -2.37 12.21
CA VAL A 110 3.33 -1.12 12.81
C VAL A 110 3.47 -1.17 14.32
N ASP A 111 3.65 -0.03 14.96
CA ASP A 111 3.54 0.08 16.41
C ASP A 111 2.09 0.29 16.86
N ASP A 112 1.85 0.28 18.17
CA ASP A 112 0.50 0.45 18.74
C ASP A 112 -0.07 1.86 18.45
N GLU A 113 0.75 2.82 18.06
CA GLU A 113 0.34 4.16 17.66
C GLU A 113 0.02 4.29 16.16
N GLY A 114 0.36 3.28 15.36
CA GLY A 114 0.15 3.23 13.92
C GLY A 114 1.32 3.81 13.11
N THR A 115 2.51 3.88 13.72
CA THR A 115 3.74 4.22 13.01
C THR A 115 4.18 3.03 12.17
N LEU A 116 4.49 3.25 10.88
CA LEU A 116 4.97 2.21 9.97
C LEU A 116 6.47 2.00 10.13
N ASP A 117 6.92 0.76 10.25
CA ASP A 117 8.28 0.40 9.87
C ASP A 117 8.33 0.12 8.37
N LEU A 118 9.11 0.89 7.65
CA LEU A 118 9.29 0.80 6.19
C LEU A 118 10.68 0.30 5.80
N THR A 119 11.43 -0.21 6.76
CA THR A 119 12.81 -0.66 6.59
C THR A 119 12.95 -2.18 6.59
N SER A 120 12.24 -2.86 7.49
CA SER A 120 12.23 -4.34 7.58
C SER A 120 11.43 -4.94 6.42
N LYS A 121 12.02 -5.95 5.75
CA LYS A 121 11.45 -6.51 4.50
C LYS A 121 11.27 -8.02 4.55
N GLU A 122 11.72 -8.67 5.63
CA GLU A 122 11.81 -10.10 5.76
C GLU A 122 10.63 -10.71 6.52
N GLY A 123 10.78 -11.89 7.07
CA GLY A 123 9.73 -12.64 7.77
C GLY A 123 9.39 -12.09 9.16
N LEU A 124 8.51 -12.80 9.85
CA LEU A 124 8.04 -12.43 11.20
C LEU A 124 9.16 -12.45 12.25
N ASP A 125 10.20 -13.24 12.02
CA ASP A 125 11.41 -13.33 12.83
C ASP A 125 12.24 -12.03 12.85
N THR A 126 12.01 -11.15 11.90
CA THR A 126 12.67 -9.83 11.81
C THR A 126 11.83 -8.69 12.39
N THR A 127 10.77 -8.99 13.12
CA THR A 127 9.88 -7.99 13.73
C THR A 127 10.68 -7.02 14.61
N PRO A 128 10.69 -5.71 14.31
CA PRO A 128 11.43 -4.75 15.13
C PRO A 128 10.83 -4.63 16.54
N THR A 129 11.69 -4.32 17.51
CA THR A 129 11.24 -4.10 18.90
C THR A 129 10.19 -2.98 18.96
N GLY A 130 9.06 -3.26 19.60
CA GLY A 130 7.95 -2.32 19.73
C GLY A 130 6.99 -2.29 18.51
N PHE A 131 7.24 -3.13 17.50
CA PHE A 131 6.37 -3.28 16.35
C PHE A 131 5.71 -4.66 16.32
N LYS A 132 4.64 -4.78 15.56
CA LYS A 132 3.92 -6.03 15.31
C LYS A 132 3.51 -6.08 13.82
N PRO A 133 3.25 -7.26 13.25
CA PRO A 133 2.54 -7.36 11.99
C PRO A 133 1.25 -6.52 12.05
N TRP A 134 0.95 -5.76 11.02
CA TRP A 134 -0.20 -4.85 11.03
C TRP A 134 -1.52 -5.55 11.37
N PHE A 135 -1.67 -6.81 11.00
CA PHE A 135 -2.87 -7.61 11.22
C PHE A 135 -3.00 -8.16 12.66
N GLU A 136 -1.93 -8.11 13.46
CA GLU A 136 -1.94 -8.49 14.88
C GLU A 136 -2.28 -7.32 15.82
N ILE A 137 -2.29 -6.09 15.32
CA ILE A 137 -2.73 -4.93 16.11
C ILE A 137 -4.24 -5.03 16.36
N THR A 138 -4.63 -4.86 17.61
CA THR A 138 -6.04 -4.89 18.04
C THR A 138 -6.36 -3.69 18.96
N PRO A 139 -7.53 -3.06 18.81
CA PRO A 139 -8.56 -3.35 17.81
C PRO A 139 -8.19 -2.80 16.41
N ARG A 140 -8.62 -3.47 15.34
CA ARG A 140 -8.59 -2.97 13.97
C ARG A 140 -9.98 -2.43 13.59
N GLN A 141 -10.04 -1.24 12.98
CA GLN A 141 -11.32 -0.67 12.54
C GLN A 141 -11.99 -1.49 11.43
N ALA A 142 -11.21 -2.15 10.58
CA ALA A 142 -11.70 -3.04 9.54
C ALA A 142 -11.80 -4.51 10.00
N SER A 143 -11.95 -4.80 11.28
CA SER A 143 -11.97 -6.18 11.81
C SER A 143 -13.12 -7.05 11.28
N ALA A 144 -14.26 -6.44 10.94
CA ALA A 144 -15.40 -7.15 10.37
C ALA A 144 -15.30 -7.36 8.86
N THR A 145 -14.37 -6.70 8.16
CA THR A 145 -14.17 -6.81 6.73
C THR A 145 -13.15 -7.92 6.43
N ARG A 146 -13.42 -8.73 5.43
CA ARG A 146 -12.46 -9.72 4.93
C ARG A 146 -11.39 -9.03 4.10
N LEU A 147 -10.14 -9.05 4.59
CA LEU A 147 -9.00 -8.37 3.98
C LEU A 147 -8.13 -9.36 3.24
N LEU A 148 -7.95 -9.16 1.95
CA LEU A 148 -7.04 -9.93 1.11
C LEU A 148 -5.84 -9.08 0.75
N PHE A 149 -4.63 -9.58 0.96
CA PHE A 149 -3.40 -8.86 0.66
C PHE A 149 -2.27 -9.77 0.19
N GLY A 150 -1.33 -9.20 -0.56
CA GLY A 150 -0.09 -9.85 -0.99
C GLY A 150 1.14 -9.22 -0.34
N HIS A 151 2.12 -8.79 -1.14
CA HIS A 151 3.32 -8.05 -0.77
C HIS A 151 4.30 -8.78 0.17
N TRP A 152 3.81 -9.57 1.11
CA TRP A 152 4.61 -10.21 2.16
C TRP A 152 4.77 -11.71 1.94
N ALA A 153 5.50 -12.07 0.88
CA ALA A 153 5.70 -13.46 0.47
C ALA A 153 6.27 -14.37 1.59
N ALA A 154 7.03 -13.82 2.54
CA ALA A 154 7.57 -14.57 3.66
C ALA A 154 6.50 -15.10 4.64
N LEU A 155 5.25 -14.66 4.55
CA LEU A 155 4.13 -15.22 5.30
C LEU A 155 3.68 -16.58 4.76
N ASN A 156 4.07 -16.96 3.54
CA ASN A 156 3.64 -18.21 2.89
C ASN A 156 2.12 -18.42 2.91
N GLY A 157 1.36 -17.36 2.69
CA GLY A 157 -0.11 -17.39 2.70
C GLY A 157 -0.74 -17.46 4.10
N GLN A 158 0.02 -17.26 5.17
CA GLN A 158 -0.47 -17.38 6.55
C GLN A 158 -0.48 -16.02 7.26
N ALA A 159 -1.68 -15.50 7.54
CA ALA A 159 -1.89 -14.39 8.44
C ALA A 159 -2.79 -14.89 9.59
N ASN A 160 -2.21 -15.09 10.77
CA ASN A 160 -2.92 -15.64 11.92
C ASN A 160 -3.83 -14.56 12.57
N ALA A 161 -4.76 -14.01 11.81
CA ALA A 161 -5.70 -13.01 12.26
C ALA A 161 -7.08 -13.24 11.60
N GLU A 162 -8.13 -13.01 12.37
CA GLU A 162 -9.51 -13.18 11.90
C GLU A 162 -9.80 -12.22 10.74
N ASN A 163 -10.47 -12.73 9.68
CA ASN A 163 -10.82 -11.98 8.48
C ASN A 163 -9.62 -11.39 7.72
N VAL A 164 -8.42 -11.97 7.83
CA VAL A 164 -7.23 -11.53 7.10
C VAL A 164 -6.63 -12.71 6.33
N PHE A 165 -6.43 -12.51 5.04
CA PHE A 165 -5.99 -13.54 4.09
C PHE A 165 -4.75 -13.03 3.35
N ALA A 166 -3.60 -13.67 3.59
CA ALA A 166 -2.36 -13.44 2.84
C ALA A 166 -2.34 -14.29 1.56
N LEU A 167 -1.72 -13.76 0.48
CA LEU A 167 -1.48 -14.46 -0.78
C LEU A 167 -0.02 -14.87 -0.91
#